data_cc176e7583acb973929f8f1d4590eb0f
#
_entry.id   cc176e7583acb973929f8f1d4590eb0f
#
_cell.length_a   1.000
_cell.length_b   1.000
_cell.length_c   1.000
_cell.angle_alpha   90.00
_cell.angle_beta   90.00
_cell.angle_gamma   90.00
#
_symmetry.space_group_name_H-M   'P 1'
#
loop_
_entity.id
_entity.type
_entity.pdbx_description
1 polymer ?
#
loop_
_entity_poly.entity_id
_entity_poly.type
_entity_poly.pdbx_seq_one_letter_code
_entity_poly.pdbx_strand_id
1 'polypeptide(L)' 'MKWIPCHERLPESTKPEILCLVTYQDYDVSEGKWGCRKLGIMSYLTKQEIWNTKALINVLAWMPFPEPYKEHKNND' A
#
# COMPACT_ATOMS: atom_id res chain seq x y z
N MET A 1 -4.59 2.78 -14.18
CA MET A 1 -3.74 2.27 -13.09
C MET A 1 -4.14 0.86 -12.77
N LYS A 2 -3.18 0.08 -12.40
CA LYS A 2 -3.41 -1.35 -12.27
C LYS A 2 -2.89 -1.83 -10.93
N TRP A 3 -3.71 -2.62 -10.24
CA TRP A 3 -3.29 -3.23 -8.98
C TRP A 3 -2.23 -4.28 -9.23
N ILE A 4 -1.22 -4.30 -8.37
CA ILE A 4 -0.14 -5.28 -8.43
C ILE A 4 -0.33 -6.23 -7.27
N PRO A 5 -0.66 -7.50 -7.52
CA PRO A 5 -0.83 -8.45 -6.41
C PRO A 5 0.47 -8.63 -5.65
N CYS A 6 0.38 -8.67 -4.32
CA CYS A 6 1.58 -8.81 -3.50
C CYS A 6 2.29 -10.12 -3.76
N HIS A 7 1.56 -11.18 -4.16
CA HIS A 7 2.20 -12.45 -4.45
C HIS A 7 3.00 -12.42 -5.75
N GLU A 8 2.77 -11.42 -6.61
CA GLU A 8 3.57 -11.29 -7.83
C GLU A 8 4.84 -10.51 -7.56
N ARG A 9 4.73 -9.40 -6.84
CA ARG A 9 5.91 -8.64 -6.45
C ARG A 9 5.52 -7.60 -5.40
N LEU A 10 6.51 -7.19 -4.64
CA LEU A 10 6.36 -6.16 -3.63
C LEU A 10 7.00 -4.87 -4.14
N PRO A 11 6.67 -3.73 -3.52
CA PRO A 11 7.26 -2.46 -3.95
C PRO A 11 8.77 -2.48 -3.85
N GLU A 12 9.42 -1.85 -4.83
CA GLU A 12 10.87 -1.72 -4.85
C GLU A 12 11.23 -0.25 -5.01
N SER A 13 12.23 0.19 -4.28
CA SER A 13 12.66 1.57 -4.36
C SER A 13 14.00 1.72 -3.65
N THR A 14 14.75 2.74 -4.05
CA THR A 14 15.96 3.11 -3.32
C THR A 14 15.64 3.89 -2.07
N LYS A 15 14.41 4.39 -1.95
CA LYS A 15 13.99 5.10 -0.76
C LYS A 15 13.68 4.10 0.35
N PRO A 16 13.98 4.45 1.61
CA PRO A 16 13.73 3.51 2.71
C PRO A 16 12.25 3.28 2.99
N GLU A 17 11.41 4.20 2.57
CA GLU A 17 9.98 4.11 2.81
C GLU A 17 9.24 4.73 1.65
N ILE A 18 8.21 4.06 1.14
CA ILE A 18 7.40 4.58 0.06
C ILE A 18 5.93 4.43 0.43
N LEU A 19 5.14 5.37 -0.07
CA LEU A 19 3.71 5.40 0.20
C LEU A 19 2.97 4.74 -0.96
N CYS A 20 2.02 3.87 -0.62
CA CYS A 20 1.28 3.10 -1.62
C CYS A 20 -0.19 3.11 -1.31
N LEU A 21 -0.99 2.98 -2.38
CA LEU A 21 -2.38 2.60 -2.22
C LEU A 21 -2.41 1.09 -2.07
N VAL A 22 -3.26 0.59 -1.19
CA VAL A 22 -3.32 -0.85 -0.94
C VAL A 22 -4.76 -1.33 -0.87
N THR A 23 -4.95 -2.58 -1.27
CA THR A 23 -6.16 -3.32 -0.98
C THR A 23 -5.81 -4.31 0.12
N TYR A 24 -6.54 -4.26 1.22
CA TYR A 24 -6.20 -5.08 2.38
C TYR A 24 -7.45 -5.61 3.05
N GLN A 25 -7.25 -6.57 3.95
CA GLN A 25 -8.30 -7.14 4.79
C GLN A 25 -7.88 -7.04 6.24
N ASP A 26 -8.83 -6.70 7.11
CA ASP A 26 -8.63 -6.76 8.55
C ASP A 26 -8.97 -8.16 9.03
N TYR A 27 -8.29 -8.59 10.08
CA TYR A 27 -8.65 -9.85 10.73
C TYR A 27 -9.70 -9.57 11.80
N ASP A 28 -10.81 -10.27 11.73
CA ASP A 28 -11.87 -10.14 12.71
C ASP A 28 -11.63 -11.14 13.82
N VAL A 29 -11.09 -10.66 14.94
CA VAL A 29 -10.72 -11.54 16.05
C VAL A 29 -11.95 -12.22 16.62
N SER A 30 -13.08 -11.50 16.68
CA SER A 30 -14.29 -12.05 17.30
C SER A 30 -14.89 -13.18 16.45
N GLU A 31 -14.72 -13.12 15.14
CA GLU A 31 -15.23 -14.17 14.26
C GLU A 31 -14.15 -15.12 13.76
N GLY A 32 -12.90 -14.77 14.00
CA GLY A 32 -11.79 -15.64 13.64
C GLY A 32 -11.59 -15.76 12.14
N LYS A 33 -11.84 -14.69 11.39
CA LYS A 33 -11.70 -14.73 9.94
C LYS A 33 -11.33 -13.37 9.39
N TRP A 34 -10.85 -13.37 8.16
CA TRP A 34 -10.53 -12.13 7.47
C TRP A 34 -11.81 -11.44 7.01
N GLY A 35 -11.84 -10.13 7.15
CA GLY A 35 -12.99 -9.34 6.75
C GLY A 35 -13.01 -9.01 5.28
N CYS A 36 -13.84 -8.04 4.92
CA CYS A 36 -13.98 -7.61 3.54
C CYS A 36 -12.75 -6.88 3.08
N ARG A 37 -12.58 -6.79 1.75
CA ARG A 37 -11.49 -6.03 1.17
C ARG A 37 -11.76 -4.55 1.33
N LYS A 38 -10.70 -3.83 1.68
CA LYS A 38 -10.79 -2.39 1.93
C LYS A 38 -9.68 -1.69 1.17
N LEU A 39 -9.91 -0.43 0.88
CA LEU A 39 -8.93 0.44 0.24
C LEU A 39 -8.28 1.32 1.29
N GLY A 40 -6.97 1.43 1.23
CA GLY A 40 -6.25 2.26 2.18
C GLY A 40 -4.96 2.81 1.62
N ILE A 41 -4.28 3.57 2.45
CA ILE A 41 -2.97 4.13 2.13
C ILE A 41 -2.01 3.62 3.17
N MET A 42 -0.85 3.14 2.72
CA MET A 42 0.09 2.51 3.64
C MET A 42 1.50 2.71 3.15
N SER A 43 2.43 2.86 4.10
CA SER A 43 3.84 2.94 3.77
C SER A 43 4.43 1.56 3.71
N TYR A 44 5.34 1.36 2.77
CA TYR A 44 6.10 0.12 2.67
C TYR A 44 7.54 0.40 3.05
N LEU A 45 8.05 -0.36 4.00
CA LEU A 45 9.43 -0.22 4.47
C LEU A 45 10.30 -1.12 3.62
N THR A 46 11.01 -0.52 2.67
CA THR A 46 11.67 -1.29 1.61
C THR A 46 12.81 -2.16 2.11
N LYS A 47 13.53 -1.68 3.12
CA LYS A 47 14.67 -2.45 3.63
C LYS A 47 14.21 -3.64 4.46
N GLN A 48 13.16 -3.48 5.23
CA GLN A 48 12.61 -4.57 6.03
C GLN A 48 11.67 -5.45 5.22
N GLU A 49 11.21 -4.95 4.07
CA GLU A 49 10.28 -5.66 3.21
C GLU A 49 8.97 -5.98 3.92
N ILE A 50 8.47 -5.01 4.68
CA ILE A 50 7.21 -5.15 5.38
C ILE A 50 6.38 -3.88 5.23
N TRP A 51 5.07 -4.04 5.39
CA TRP A 51 4.16 -2.91 5.43
C TRP A 51 4.20 -2.28 6.81
N ASN A 52 4.21 -0.94 6.84
CA ASN A 52 4.34 -0.20 8.09
C ASN A 52 2.98 -0.11 8.76
N THR A 53 2.61 -1.16 9.48
CA THR A 53 1.35 -1.20 10.20
C THR A 53 1.51 -2.07 11.43
N LYS A 54 0.79 -1.69 12.49
CA LYS A 54 0.73 -2.50 13.69
C LYS A 54 -0.56 -3.30 13.77
N ALA A 55 -1.46 -3.05 12.85
CA ALA A 55 -2.74 -3.76 12.83
C ALA A 55 -2.57 -5.13 12.23
N LEU A 56 -3.45 -6.04 12.62
CA LEU A 56 -3.46 -7.39 12.05
C LEU A 56 -4.23 -7.33 10.74
N ILE A 57 -3.51 -7.12 9.66
CA ILE A 57 -4.11 -6.97 8.33
C ILE A 57 -3.34 -7.80 7.32
N ASN A 58 -3.99 -8.04 6.21
CA ASN A 58 -3.41 -8.76 5.09
C ASN A 58 -3.48 -7.88 3.86
N VAL A 59 -2.34 -7.43 3.35
CA VAL A 59 -2.29 -6.60 2.16
C VAL A 59 -2.27 -7.51 0.96
N LEU A 60 -3.30 -7.38 0.12
CA LEU A 60 -3.48 -8.26 -1.04
C LEU A 60 -2.83 -7.72 -2.28
N ALA A 61 -2.91 -6.40 -2.49
CA ALA A 61 -2.41 -5.77 -3.70
C ALA A 61 -2.06 -4.33 -3.40
N TRP A 62 -1.23 -3.75 -4.25
CA TRP A 62 -0.77 -2.38 -4.06
C TRP A 62 -0.61 -1.71 -5.40
N MET A 63 -0.51 -0.39 -5.37
CA MET A 63 -0.07 0.38 -6.51
C MET A 63 0.62 1.64 -6.02
N PRO A 64 1.50 2.22 -6.83
CA PRO A 64 2.20 3.44 -6.39
C PRO A 64 1.22 4.55 -6.08
N PHE A 65 1.52 5.29 -5.02
CA PHE A 65 0.69 6.42 -4.65
C PHE A 65 0.87 7.51 -5.69
N PRO A 66 -0.22 8.05 -6.26
CA PRO A 66 -0.08 9.07 -7.28
C PRO A 66 0.51 10.34 -6.71
N GLU A 67 1.28 11.03 -7.53
CA GLU A 67 1.82 12.31 -7.12
C GLU A 67 0.70 13.34 -7.03
N PRO A 68 0.82 14.29 -6.12
CA PRO A 68 -0.16 15.36 -6.05
C PRO A 68 -0.18 16.15 -7.34
N TYR A 69 -1.33 16.72 -7.64
CA TYR A 69 -1.46 17.60 -8.78
C TYR A 69 -0.48 18.77 -8.64
N LYS A 70 0.23 19.04 -9.71
CA LYS A 70 1.15 20.18 -9.75
C LYS A 70 0.68 21.12 -10.84
N GLU A 71 0.49 22.36 -10.45
CA GLU A 71 0.12 23.38 -11.40
C GLU A 71 1.34 23.77 -12.21
N HIS A 72 1.22 23.76 -13.53
CA HIS A 72 2.29 24.22 -14.40
C HIS A 72 2.33 25.70 -14.37
N LYS A 73 3.42 26.20 -13.89
CA LYS A 73 3.60 27.61 -14.01
C LYS A 73 4.15 27.88 -15.34
N ASN A 74 3.76 28.65 -15.86
CA ASN A 74 4.26 28.83 -16.99
C ASN A 74 5.35 29.57 -17.03
N ASN A 75 5.75 29.47 -16.94
CA ASN A 75 6.66 29.90 -17.00
C ASN A 75 7.27 29.31 -16.86
N ASP A 76 6.94 28.88 -16.75
CA ASP A 76 7.32 28.20 -16.63
C ASP A 76 7.17 27.71 -17.31
#